data_a564ba875cb85a6ab703128950140a65
#
_entry.id   a564ba875cb85a6ab703128950140a65
#
_cell.length_a   1.000
_cell.length_b   1.000
_cell.length_c   1.000
_cell.angle_alpha   90.00
_cell.angle_beta   90.00
_cell.angle_gamma   90.00
#
_symmetry.space_group_name_H-M   'P 1'
#
loop_
_entity.id
_entity.type
_entity.pdbx_description
1 polymer ?
#
loop_
_entity_poly.entity_id
_entity_poly.type
_entity_poly.pdbx_seq_one_letter_code
_entity_poly.pdbx_strand_id
1 'polypeptide(L)'
;NGVAKAYGDKLLYENLNFRLPPAGIVGIIGPNGAGKTTLFKMITGKEKPDAGTFEVGETVQIAYVDQEHDDLKPDDTVWQAITGGNELISIGGKEMNSRAYVSKFNFNGTDQQKKVKELSGGMRNRAHLAIALKQGGNLLLLDEPTNDLDVNTLRALEEGLENFAGCAVIISHDRWFLDRVCTHILA
;
A
#
# COMPACT_ATOMS: atom_id res chain seq x y z
N ASN A 1 -4.73 -1.61 21.29
CA ASN A 1 -4.13 -1.83 22.60
C ASN A 1 -4.39 -3.26 23.08
N GLY A 2 -3.34 -3.94 23.57
CA GLY A 2 -3.47 -5.28 24.16
C GLY A 2 -3.96 -6.35 23.18
N VAL A 3 -3.62 -6.23 21.90
CA VAL A 3 -4.15 -7.11 20.84
C VAL A 3 -3.48 -8.48 20.91
N ALA A 4 -4.31 -9.52 20.86
CA ALA A 4 -3.86 -10.90 20.73
C ALA A 4 -4.55 -11.58 19.55
N LYS A 5 -3.85 -12.47 18.89
CA LYS A 5 -4.39 -13.25 17.77
C LYS A 5 -3.67 -14.59 17.68
N ALA A 6 -4.46 -15.65 17.52
CA ALA A 6 -4.00 -17.00 17.29
C ALA A 6 -4.86 -17.70 16.24
N TYR A 7 -4.29 -18.68 15.55
CA TYR A 7 -5.00 -19.58 14.67
C TYR A 7 -4.75 -21.03 15.14
N GLY A 8 -5.79 -21.67 15.71
CA GLY A 8 -5.64 -22.95 16.37
C GLY A 8 -4.60 -22.87 17.49
N ASP A 9 -3.57 -23.71 17.45
CA ASP A 9 -2.50 -23.74 18.44
C ASP A 9 -1.37 -22.75 18.17
N LYS A 10 -1.43 -22.00 17.03
CA LYS A 10 -0.41 -21.03 16.66
C LYS A 10 -0.76 -19.64 17.15
N LEU A 11 -0.11 -19.21 18.22
CA LEU A 11 -0.16 -17.84 18.71
C LEU A 11 0.69 -16.92 17.79
N LEU A 12 0.07 -15.89 17.18
CA LEU A 12 0.77 -14.94 16.36
C LEU A 12 1.36 -13.80 17.20
N TYR A 13 0.56 -13.20 18.08
CA TYR A 13 1.01 -12.21 19.04
C TYR A 13 0.08 -12.14 20.24
N GLU A 14 0.64 -11.66 21.33
CA GLU A 14 -0.04 -11.45 22.60
C GLU A 14 0.34 -10.07 23.14
N ASN A 15 -0.64 -9.34 23.63
CA ASN A 15 -0.47 -8.01 24.20
C ASN A 15 0.27 -7.02 23.27
N LEU A 16 0.03 -7.08 21.98
CA LEU A 16 0.60 -6.16 21.00
C LEU A 16 0.02 -4.76 21.19
N ASN A 17 0.88 -3.79 21.46
CA ASN A 17 0.50 -2.40 21.62
C ASN A 17 1.32 -1.54 20.65
N PHE A 18 0.65 -0.71 19.87
CA PHE A 18 1.30 0.29 19.04
C PHE A 18 0.35 1.45 18.75
N ARG A 19 0.92 2.58 18.40
CA ARG A 19 0.20 3.76 17.94
C ARG A 19 0.91 4.29 16.68
N LEU A 20 0.15 4.63 15.65
CA LEU A 20 0.71 5.24 14.45
C LEU A 20 1.01 6.72 14.71
N PRO A 21 2.26 7.16 14.48
CA PRO A 21 2.61 8.57 14.61
C PRO A 21 1.95 9.39 13.49
N PRO A 22 1.52 10.63 13.76
CA PRO A 22 1.01 11.52 12.71
C PRO A 22 2.06 11.73 11.60
N ALA A 23 1.65 11.60 10.34
CA ALA A 23 2.51 11.72 9.16
C ALA A 23 3.76 10.84 9.19
N GLY A 24 3.76 9.77 10.01
CA GLY A 24 4.86 8.82 10.09
C GLY A 24 4.76 7.72 9.04
N ILE A 25 5.91 7.15 8.71
CA ILE A 25 6.01 5.94 7.89
C ILE A 25 6.54 4.83 8.77
N VAL A 26 5.70 3.83 9.04
CA VAL A 26 6.01 2.71 9.93
C VAL A 26 6.29 1.46 9.10
N GLY A 27 7.48 0.93 9.22
CA GLY A 27 7.85 -0.35 8.63
C GLY A 27 7.63 -1.48 9.63
N ILE A 28 7.05 -2.58 9.14
CA ILE A 28 6.89 -3.81 9.91
C ILE A 28 7.77 -4.88 9.27
N ILE A 29 8.71 -5.40 10.04
CA ILE A 29 9.61 -6.46 9.62
C ILE A 29 9.43 -7.68 10.52
N GLY A 30 9.53 -8.86 9.95
CA GLY A 30 9.44 -10.12 10.69
C GLY A 30 9.44 -11.30 9.72
N PRO A 31 9.67 -12.52 10.24
CA PRO A 31 9.65 -13.71 9.40
C PRO A 31 8.26 -13.97 8.82
N ASN A 32 8.20 -14.70 7.71
CA ASN A 32 6.95 -15.17 7.14
C ASN A 32 6.17 -15.99 8.17
N GLY A 33 4.86 -15.76 8.25
CA GLY A 33 4.01 -16.41 9.24
C GLY A 33 4.01 -15.77 10.63
N ALA A 34 4.66 -14.60 10.80
CA ALA A 34 4.62 -13.84 12.04
C ALA A 34 3.31 -13.04 12.25
N GLY A 35 2.37 -13.12 11.32
CA GLY A 35 1.07 -12.47 11.43
C GLY A 35 1.00 -11.03 10.89
N LYS A 36 1.96 -10.61 10.08
CA LYS A 36 2.02 -9.26 9.51
C LYS A 36 0.77 -8.92 8.66
N THR A 37 0.42 -9.78 7.73
CA THR A 37 -0.78 -9.62 6.88
C THR A 37 -2.06 -9.70 7.72
N THR A 38 -2.10 -10.56 8.73
CA THR A 38 -3.22 -10.65 9.66
C THR A 38 -3.44 -9.33 10.42
N LEU A 39 -2.36 -8.65 10.81
CA LEU A 39 -2.44 -7.34 11.43
C LEU A 39 -3.17 -6.34 10.51
N PHE A 40 -2.84 -6.31 9.22
CA PHE A 40 -3.52 -5.46 8.25
C PHE A 40 -5.00 -5.83 8.09
N LYS A 41 -5.32 -7.11 8.06
CA LYS A 41 -6.71 -7.58 8.01
C LYS A 41 -7.51 -7.13 9.23
N MET A 42 -6.90 -7.07 10.40
CA MET A 42 -7.55 -6.57 11.62
C MET A 42 -7.72 -5.05 11.59
N ILE A 43 -6.73 -4.31 11.11
CA ILE A 43 -6.82 -2.84 10.95
C ILE A 43 -7.96 -2.47 10.00
N THR A 44 -8.11 -3.21 8.91
CA THR A 44 -9.16 -2.98 7.90
C THR A 44 -10.52 -3.54 8.29
N GLY A 45 -10.63 -4.24 9.42
CA GLY A 45 -11.87 -4.85 9.88
C GLY A 45 -12.25 -6.16 9.19
N LYS A 46 -11.39 -6.71 8.34
CA LYS A 46 -11.62 -8.01 7.69
C LYS A 46 -11.43 -9.20 8.62
N GLU A 47 -10.70 -9.02 9.69
CA GLU A 47 -10.43 -10.01 10.72
C GLU A 47 -10.61 -9.35 12.08
N LYS A 48 -11.05 -10.12 13.08
CA LYS A 48 -11.20 -9.63 14.45
C LYS A 48 -10.04 -10.12 15.32
N PRO A 49 -9.52 -9.29 16.24
CA PRO A 49 -8.59 -9.77 17.25
C PRO A 49 -9.31 -10.72 18.23
N ASP A 50 -8.56 -11.66 18.80
CA ASP A 50 -9.08 -12.55 19.85
C ASP A 50 -9.16 -11.83 21.19
N ALA A 51 -8.30 -10.85 21.41
CA ALA A 51 -8.34 -9.93 22.55
C ALA A 51 -7.79 -8.56 22.14
N GLY A 52 -8.13 -7.54 22.92
CA GLY A 52 -7.69 -6.17 22.68
C GLY A 52 -8.60 -5.44 21.70
N THR A 53 -8.22 -4.21 21.38
CA THR A 53 -9.01 -3.31 20.54
C THR A 53 -8.15 -2.55 19.55
N PHE A 54 -8.73 -2.29 18.37
CA PHE A 54 -8.22 -1.34 17.39
C PHE A 54 -9.11 -0.10 17.38
N GLU A 55 -8.51 1.07 17.56
CA GLU A 55 -9.17 2.34 17.39
C GLU A 55 -8.74 2.94 16.05
N VAL A 56 -9.70 3.04 15.13
CA VAL A 56 -9.52 3.72 13.86
C VAL A 56 -10.36 4.98 13.90
N GLY A 57 -9.75 6.15 13.77
CA GLY A 57 -10.45 7.43 13.81
C GLY A 57 -11.53 7.53 12.73
N GLU A 58 -12.64 8.22 13.01
CA GLU A 58 -13.78 8.36 12.09
C GLU A 58 -13.39 9.02 10.76
N THR A 59 -12.36 9.86 10.75
CA THR A 59 -11.86 10.56 9.56
C THR A 59 -10.82 9.79 8.78
N VAL A 60 -10.45 8.59 9.21
CA VAL A 60 -9.41 7.78 8.56
C VAL A 60 -9.96 7.17 7.28
N GLN A 61 -9.27 7.46 6.17
CA GLN A 61 -9.51 6.86 4.87
C GLN A 61 -8.34 5.93 4.54
N ILE A 62 -8.62 4.64 4.52
CA ILE A 62 -7.60 3.60 4.30
C ILE A 62 -7.46 3.31 2.82
N ALA A 63 -6.24 3.44 2.29
CA ALA A 63 -5.85 2.89 1.01
C ALA A 63 -4.99 1.64 1.27
N TYR A 64 -5.47 0.47 0.84
CA TYR A 64 -4.81 -0.80 1.09
C TYR A 64 -4.40 -1.46 -0.23
N VAL A 65 -3.12 -1.76 -0.34
CA VAL A 65 -2.55 -2.49 -1.48
C VAL A 65 -2.03 -3.83 -1.00
N ASP A 66 -2.66 -4.90 -1.47
CA ASP A 66 -2.22 -6.28 -1.27
C ASP A 66 -2.15 -7.02 -2.62
N GLN A 67 -1.60 -8.24 -2.59
CA GLN A 67 -1.49 -9.06 -3.79
C GLN A 67 -2.78 -9.86 -4.10
N GLU A 68 -3.74 -9.89 -3.17
CA GLU A 68 -4.95 -10.70 -3.27
C GLU A 68 -6.18 -9.92 -3.76
N HIS A 69 -6.13 -8.58 -3.68
CA HIS A 69 -7.25 -7.71 -4.03
C HIS A 69 -7.08 -7.11 -5.41
N ASP A 70 -8.00 -7.40 -6.30
CA ASP A 70 -8.03 -6.84 -7.64
C ASP A 70 -9.42 -6.31 -7.97
N ASP A 71 -9.62 -5.01 -7.67
CA ASP A 71 -10.87 -4.29 -7.97
C ASP A 71 -10.84 -3.61 -9.35
N LEU A 72 -9.81 -3.87 -10.16
CA LEU A 72 -9.64 -3.24 -11.46
C LEU A 72 -10.62 -3.82 -12.47
N LYS A 73 -11.22 -2.95 -13.27
CA LYS A 73 -12.13 -3.34 -14.35
C LYS A 73 -11.33 -3.93 -15.51
N PRO A 74 -11.61 -5.16 -15.93
CA PRO A 74 -10.81 -5.85 -16.95
C PRO A 74 -10.71 -5.15 -18.29
N ASP A 75 -11.75 -4.44 -18.71
CA ASP A 75 -11.83 -3.78 -20.02
C ASP A 75 -11.34 -2.33 -20.03
N ASP A 76 -11.03 -1.75 -18.87
CA ASP A 76 -10.38 -0.45 -18.79
C ASP A 76 -8.94 -0.55 -19.28
N THR A 77 -8.44 0.52 -19.90
CA THR A 77 -7.01 0.65 -20.14
C THR A 77 -6.27 0.94 -18.80
N VAL A 78 -4.98 0.68 -18.76
CA VAL A 78 -4.16 1.01 -17.59
C VAL A 78 -4.31 2.47 -17.21
N TRP A 79 -4.26 3.36 -18.20
CA TRP A 79 -4.44 4.79 -17.99
C TRP A 79 -5.81 5.12 -17.38
N GLN A 80 -6.88 4.53 -17.89
CA GLN A 80 -8.23 4.72 -17.32
C GLN A 80 -8.34 4.20 -15.89
N ALA A 81 -7.78 3.00 -15.64
CA ALA A 81 -7.82 2.38 -14.31
C ALA A 81 -7.11 3.25 -13.25
N ILE A 82 -5.96 3.84 -13.60
CA ILE A 82 -5.17 4.64 -12.67
C ILE A 82 -5.72 6.06 -12.54
N THR A 83 -6.14 6.68 -13.64
CA THR A 83 -6.43 8.12 -13.68
C THR A 83 -7.93 8.46 -13.74
N GLY A 84 -8.79 7.46 -13.92
CA GLY A 84 -10.21 7.67 -14.15
C GLY A 84 -10.53 8.28 -15.51
N GLY A 85 -9.56 8.31 -16.44
CA GLY A 85 -9.72 8.92 -17.76
C GLY A 85 -9.50 10.44 -17.78
N ASN A 86 -8.95 11.03 -16.72
CA ASN A 86 -8.69 12.44 -16.62
C ASN A 86 -7.29 12.80 -17.12
N GLU A 87 -7.18 13.82 -17.95
CA GLU A 87 -5.90 14.32 -18.47
C GLU A 87 -5.04 14.97 -17.38
N LEU A 88 -5.68 15.64 -16.43
CA LEU A 88 -5.01 16.24 -15.27
C LEU A 88 -5.49 15.54 -14.00
N ILE A 89 -4.56 15.28 -13.11
CA ILE A 89 -4.83 14.69 -11.80
C ILE A 89 -4.16 15.51 -10.71
N SER A 90 -4.70 15.45 -9.50
CA SER A 90 -4.14 16.11 -8.33
C SER A 90 -3.40 15.10 -7.45
N ILE A 91 -2.13 15.37 -7.19
CA ILE A 91 -1.29 14.58 -6.28
C ILE A 91 -0.72 15.51 -5.23
N GLY A 92 -1.08 15.27 -3.96
CA GLY A 92 -0.60 16.11 -2.86
C GLY A 92 -0.97 17.59 -3.01
N GLY A 93 -2.12 17.89 -3.60
CA GLY A 93 -2.60 19.26 -3.83
C GLY A 93 -2.01 19.94 -5.07
N LYS A 94 -1.17 19.25 -5.84
CA LYS A 94 -0.58 19.78 -7.07
C LYS A 94 -1.18 19.08 -8.29
N GLU A 95 -1.56 19.85 -9.31
CA GLU A 95 -1.97 19.29 -10.59
C GLU A 95 -0.76 18.78 -11.37
N MET A 96 -0.92 17.64 -12.01
CA MET A 96 0.06 17.11 -12.95
C MET A 96 -0.61 16.38 -14.11
N ASN A 97 0.14 16.24 -15.20
CA ASN A 97 -0.29 15.44 -16.34
C ASN A 97 -0.42 13.97 -15.93
N SER A 98 -1.59 13.39 -16.19
CA SER A 98 -1.89 12.02 -15.75
C SER A 98 -1.03 10.97 -16.46
N ARG A 99 -0.72 11.18 -17.73
CA ARG A 99 0.13 10.24 -18.47
C ARG A 99 1.57 10.26 -17.97
N ALA A 100 2.07 11.44 -17.58
CA ALA A 100 3.38 11.57 -16.94
C ALA A 100 3.43 10.85 -15.59
N TYR A 101 2.36 10.94 -14.80
CA TYR A 101 2.24 10.20 -13.53
C TYR A 101 2.28 8.69 -13.76
N VAL A 102 1.47 8.18 -14.69
CA VAL A 102 1.42 6.74 -15.01
C VAL A 102 2.77 6.24 -15.54
N SER A 103 3.49 7.06 -16.30
CA SER A 103 4.83 6.73 -16.80
C SER A 103 5.86 6.51 -15.68
N LYS A 104 5.71 7.17 -14.54
CA LYS A 104 6.59 6.97 -13.37
C LYS A 104 6.56 5.53 -12.84
N PHE A 105 5.44 4.84 -13.02
CA PHE A 105 5.26 3.44 -12.62
C PHE A 105 5.65 2.46 -13.72
N ASN A 106 6.51 2.91 -14.64
CA ASN A 106 7.07 2.13 -15.73
C ASN A 106 6.03 1.60 -16.73
N PHE A 107 4.99 2.41 -16.97
CA PHE A 107 4.06 2.22 -18.07
C PHE A 107 4.38 3.23 -19.17
N ASN A 108 4.99 2.78 -20.25
CA ASN A 108 5.22 3.64 -21.41
C ASN A 108 3.89 3.91 -22.17
N GLY A 109 3.94 4.74 -23.20
CA GLY A 109 2.72 5.13 -23.92
C GLY A 109 1.90 3.95 -24.46
N THR A 110 2.56 2.90 -24.95
CA THR A 110 1.91 1.68 -25.43
C THR A 110 1.31 0.87 -24.30
N ASP A 111 2.03 0.73 -23.19
CA ASP A 111 1.54 -0.02 -22.02
C ASP A 111 0.32 0.65 -21.38
N GLN A 112 0.24 1.96 -21.44
CA GLN A 112 -0.92 2.72 -20.91
C GLN A 112 -2.21 2.42 -21.68
N GLN A 113 -2.11 1.96 -22.92
CA GLN A 113 -3.24 1.59 -23.77
C GLN A 113 -3.69 0.13 -23.59
N LYS A 114 -2.88 -0.71 -22.95
CA LYS A 114 -3.24 -2.09 -22.68
C LYS A 114 -4.44 -2.16 -21.74
N LYS A 115 -5.29 -3.15 -21.97
CA LYS A 115 -6.40 -3.42 -21.06
C LYS A 115 -5.90 -4.12 -19.80
N VAL A 116 -6.55 -3.86 -18.69
CA VAL A 116 -6.19 -4.45 -17.40
C VAL A 116 -6.13 -5.97 -17.45
N LYS A 117 -7.04 -6.61 -18.19
CA LYS A 117 -7.05 -8.08 -18.39
C LYS A 117 -5.79 -8.64 -19.05
N GLU A 118 -5.02 -7.80 -19.73
CA GLU A 118 -3.79 -8.20 -20.44
C GLU A 118 -2.53 -8.04 -19.57
N LEU A 119 -2.67 -7.51 -18.35
CA LEU A 119 -1.54 -7.22 -17.49
C LEU A 119 -0.99 -8.47 -16.81
N SER A 120 0.33 -8.56 -16.71
CA SER A 120 1.01 -9.52 -15.84
C SER A 120 0.77 -9.19 -14.35
N GLY A 121 1.09 -10.12 -13.46
CA GLY A 121 0.98 -9.87 -12.01
C GLY A 121 1.81 -8.69 -11.55
N GLY A 122 3.04 -8.54 -12.04
CA GLY A 122 3.90 -7.40 -11.72
C GLY A 122 3.35 -6.08 -12.23
N MET A 123 2.79 -6.05 -13.43
CA MET A 123 2.14 -4.85 -13.99
C MET A 123 0.90 -4.47 -13.20
N ARG A 124 0.09 -5.43 -12.77
CA ARG A 124 -1.07 -5.17 -11.90
C ARG A 124 -0.66 -4.57 -10.57
N ASN A 125 0.39 -5.10 -9.95
CA ASN A 125 0.93 -4.56 -8.70
C ASN A 125 1.37 -3.10 -8.85
N ARG A 126 2.05 -2.76 -9.93
CA ARG A 126 2.43 -1.38 -10.24
C ARG A 126 1.22 -0.46 -10.41
N ALA A 127 0.18 -0.94 -11.08
CA ALA A 127 -1.05 -0.18 -11.25
C ALA A 127 -1.76 0.07 -9.90
N HIS A 128 -1.83 -0.93 -9.04
CA HIS A 128 -2.39 -0.77 -7.69
C HIS A 128 -1.60 0.23 -6.85
N LEU A 129 -0.27 0.20 -6.90
CA LEU A 129 0.57 1.18 -6.22
C LEU A 129 0.30 2.60 -6.73
N ALA A 130 0.22 2.78 -8.04
CA ALA A 130 -0.08 4.08 -8.65
C ALA A 130 -1.43 4.63 -8.20
N ILE A 131 -2.45 3.79 -8.14
CA ILE A 131 -3.79 4.15 -7.68
C ILE A 131 -3.76 4.55 -6.20
N ALA A 132 -3.14 3.76 -5.34
CA ALA A 132 -3.11 4.00 -3.91
C ALA A 132 -2.40 5.31 -3.55
N LEU A 133 -1.27 5.60 -4.19
CA LEU A 133 -0.52 6.82 -3.98
C LEU A 133 -1.25 8.07 -4.51
N LYS A 134 -2.09 7.89 -5.52
CA LYS A 134 -2.91 8.98 -6.09
C LYS A 134 -4.15 9.28 -5.24
N GLN A 135 -4.80 8.27 -4.69
CA GLN A 135 -6.09 8.41 -3.98
C GLN A 135 -6.04 9.35 -2.78
N GLY A 136 -4.85 9.61 -2.23
CA GLY A 136 -4.70 10.59 -1.19
C GLY A 136 -5.44 10.25 0.11
N GLY A 137 -5.68 8.97 0.39
CA GLY A 137 -6.12 8.52 1.71
C GLY A 137 -5.17 9.02 2.79
N ASN A 138 -5.61 9.06 4.03
CA ASN A 138 -4.75 9.52 5.13
C ASN A 138 -4.07 8.37 5.89
N LEU A 139 -4.39 7.14 5.53
CA LEU A 139 -3.70 5.92 5.99
C LEU A 139 -3.44 5.00 4.80
N LEU A 140 -2.18 4.77 4.50
CA LEU A 140 -1.74 3.88 3.42
C LEU A 140 -1.18 2.59 4.01
N LEU A 141 -1.74 1.45 3.60
CA LEU A 141 -1.27 0.12 4.01
C LEU A 141 -0.67 -0.59 2.80
N LEU A 142 0.61 -0.90 2.86
CA LEU A 142 1.34 -1.61 1.81
C LEU A 142 1.86 -2.94 2.31
N ASP A 143 1.43 -4.03 1.67
CA ASP A 143 1.88 -5.38 2.00
C ASP A 143 2.86 -5.89 0.94
N GLU A 144 4.13 -6.00 1.31
CA GLU A 144 5.23 -6.42 0.45
C GLU A 144 5.28 -5.66 -0.89
N PRO A 145 5.31 -4.31 -0.85
CA PRO A 145 5.17 -3.52 -2.08
C PRO A 145 6.38 -3.59 -3.00
N THR A 146 7.55 -4.04 -2.51
CA THR A 146 8.80 -4.07 -3.29
C THR A 146 9.02 -5.38 -4.03
N ASN A 147 8.15 -6.39 -3.86
CA ASN A 147 8.28 -7.65 -4.57
C ASN A 147 8.20 -7.43 -6.08
N ASP A 148 9.22 -7.88 -6.80
CA ASP A 148 9.31 -7.84 -8.27
C ASP A 148 9.19 -6.43 -8.88
N LEU A 149 9.51 -5.37 -8.11
CA LEU A 149 9.54 -4.00 -8.63
C LEU A 149 10.83 -3.71 -9.41
N ASP A 150 10.66 -3.06 -10.56
CA ASP A 150 11.76 -2.44 -11.29
C ASP A 150 12.25 -1.16 -10.59
N VAL A 151 13.43 -0.68 -10.99
CA VAL A 151 14.09 0.49 -10.37
C VAL A 151 13.24 1.76 -10.50
N ASN A 152 12.58 1.95 -11.64
CA ASN A 152 11.77 3.15 -11.88
C ASN A 152 10.54 3.18 -10.98
N THR A 153 9.85 2.05 -10.85
CA THR A 153 8.68 1.93 -9.97
C THR A 153 9.07 2.07 -8.50
N LEU A 154 10.21 1.49 -8.10
CA LEU A 154 10.72 1.63 -6.74
C LEU A 154 11.00 3.10 -6.41
N ARG A 155 11.60 3.83 -7.33
CA ARG A 155 11.86 5.27 -7.17
C ARG A 155 10.55 6.07 -7.07
N ALA A 156 9.56 5.76 -7.91
CA ALA A 156 8.24 6.38 -7.86
C ALA A 156 7.53 6.11 -6.53
N LEU A 157 7.66 4.90 -5.99
CA LEU A 157 7.12 4.52 -4.68
C LEU A 157 7.79 5.33 -3.56
N GLU A 158 9.12 5.44 -3.57
CA GLU A 158 9.86 6.23 -2.59
C GLU A 158 9.43 7.71 -2.61
N GLU A 159 9.34 8.32 -3.79
CA GLU A 159 8.85 9.70 -3.95
C GLU A 159 7.40 9.87 -3.46
N GLY A 160 6.53 8.93 -3.80
CA GLY A 160 5.14 8.95 -3.38
C GLY A 160 4.99 8.87 -1.87
N LEU A 161 5.81 8.07 -1.19
CA LEU A 161 5.83 7.96 0.26
C LEU A 161 6.36 9.23 0.93
N GLU A 162 7.41 9.83 0.41
CA GLU A 162 7.96 11.10 0.93
C GLU A 162 6.94 12.24 0.86
N ASN A 163 6.13 12.27 -0.17
CA ASN A 163 5.13 13.31 -0.40
C ASN A 163 3.73 12.96 0.13
N PHE A 164 3.58 11.78 0.74
CA PHE A 164 2.31 11.35 1.29
C PHE A 164 1.96 12.12 2.56
N ALA A 165 0.80 12.78 2.57
CA ALA A 165 0.40 13.67 3.66
C ALA A 165 -0.11 12.95 4.92
N GLY A 166 -0.41 11.65 4.83
CA GLY A 166 -0.92 10.86 5.94
C GLY A 166 0.13 9.91 6.52
N CYS A 167 -0.35 8.92 7.28
CA CYS A 167 0.47 7.82 7.78
C CYS A 167 0.57 6.71 6.74
N ALA A 168 1.70 6.04 6.68
CA ALA A 168 1.87 4.81 5.92
C ALA A 168 2.37 3.69 6.83
N VAL A 169 1.85 2.48 6.63
CA VAL A 169 2.33 1.26 7.28
C VAL A 169 2.74 0.28 6.19
N ILE A 170 3.99 -0.15 6.24
CA ILE A 170 4.59 -0.98 5.19
C ILE A 170 5.05 -2.29 5.81
N ILE A 171 4.51 -3.40 5.33
CA ILE A 171 5.03 -4.73 5.62
C ILE A 171 6.05 -5.07 4.55
N SER A 172 7.28 -5.35 4.94
CA SER A 172 8.32 -5.80 4.00
C SER A 172 9.37 -6.64 4.73
N HIS A 173 9.95 -7.61 4.01
CA HIS A 173 11.16 -8.30 4.43
C HIS A 173 12.43 -7.61 3.90
N ASP A 174 12.29 -6.62 3.03
CA ASP A 174 13.38 -5.81 2.51
C ASP A 174 13.76 -4.70 3.50
N ARG A 175 14.67 -5.02 4.40
CA ARG A 175 15.13 -4.11 5.43
C ARG A 175 15.79 -2.85 4.85
N TRP A 176 16.53 -3.01 3.77
CA TRP A 176 17.20 -1.89 3.12
C TRP A 176 16.20 -0.84 2.60
N PHE A 177 15.09 -1.29 2.01
CA PHE A 177 14.01 -0.40 1.62
C PHE A 177 13.36 0.28 2.83
N LEU A 178 13.05 -0.47 3.88
CA LEU A 178 12.45 0.08 5.09
C LEU A 178 13.35 1.11 5.77
N ASP A 179 14.65 0.86 5.85
CA ASP A 179 15.60 1.80 6.44
C ASP A 179 15.69 3.12 5.66
N ARG A 180 15.41 3.10 4.36
CA ARG A 180 15.42 4.31 3.52
C ARG A 180 14.17 5.16 3.64
N VAL A 181 13.01 4.55 3.82
CA VAL A 181 11.71 5.26 3.72
C VAL A 181 11.00 5.41 5.06
N CYS A 182 11.25 4.54 6.02
CA CYS A 182 10.51 4.53 7.28
C CYS A 182 11.07 5.50 8.30
N THR A 183 10.17 6.14 9.04
CA THR A 183 10.51 6.95 10.22
C THR A 183 10.58 6.10 11.48
N HIS A 184 9.85 4.96 11.50
CA HIS A 184 9.79 4.02 12.61
C HIS A 184 9.76 2.59 12.07
N ILE A 185 10.38 1.65 12.80
CA ILE A 185 10.35 0.22 12.46
C ILE A 185 9.83 -0.57 13.65
N LEU A 186 8.87 -1.44 13.39
CA LEU A 186 8.34 -2.42 14.32
C LEU A 186 8.85 -3.81 13.90
N ALA A 187 9.58 -4.45 14.78
CA ALA A 187 10.11 -5.78 14.56
C ALA A 187 9.31 -6.86 15.28
#